data_97e023d702b994e79382f7601e2872ad
#
_entry.id   97e023d702b994e79382f7601e2872ad
#
_cell.length_a   1.000
_cell.length_b   1.000
_cell.length_c   1.000
_cell.angle_alpha   90.00
_cell.angle_beta   90.00
_cell.angle_gamma   90.00
#
_symmetry.space_group_name_H-M   'P 1'
#
loop_
_entity.id
_entity.type
_entity.pdbx_description
1 polymer ?
#
loop_
_entity_poly.entity_id
_entity_poly.type
_entity_poly.pdbx_seq_one_letter_code
_entity_poly.pdbx_strand_id
1 'polypeptide(L)'
;MKKICLLLTIVAGSIICTPASAQVRVNINIGSQPVWGPVGYDHVDYYYLPDIETYYYVPTRQFVYFNNGRWIYSSSLPYRYRNYDLNRGYKVVVNQPRAYQNYSLHRTEYSRYRNYGGRQMIIRNSNDPRYYVVKGHPKYYNRGRD
;
A
#
# COMPACT_ATOMS: atom_id res chain seq x y z
N MET A 1 -71.74 5.61 37.52
CA MET A 1 -71.31 5.45 36.14
C MET A 1 -70.17 6.41 35.89
N LYS A 2 -68.94 5.91 36.07
CA LYS A 2 -67.77 6.77 36.02
C LYS A 2 -67.04 6.53 34.66
N LYS A 3 -67.04 7.53 33.83
CA LYS A 3 -66.33 7.49 32.55
C LYS A 3 -64.84 7.81 32.80
N ILE A 4 -63.97 6.82 32.62
CA ILE A 4 -62.56 6.95 32.72
C ILE A 4 -62.04 7.42 31.33
N CYS A 5 -61.58 8.70 31.23
CA CYS A 5 -60.87 9.18 30.06
C CYS A 5 -59.44 8.71 30.14
N LEU A 6 -59.07 7.80 29.24
CA LEU A 6 -57.70 7.36 29.07
C LEU A 6 -56.97 8.34 28.12
N LEU A 7 -56.13 9.20 28.69
CA LEU A 7 -55.24 10.08 27.95
C LEU A 7 -54.03 9.30 27.44
N LEU A 8 -54.04 9.00 26.14
CA LEU A 8 -52.91 8.35 25.45
C LEU A 8 -51.90 9.43 25.10
N THR A 9 -50.85 9.56 25.89
CA THR A 9 -49.71 10.42 25.57
C THR A 9 -48.80 9.71 24.58
N ILE A 10 -48.88 10.11 23.31
CA ILE A 10 -47.91 9.69 22.26
C ILE A 10 -46.63 10.49 22.44
N VAL A 11 -45.61 9.88 23.02
CA VAL A 11 -44.27 10.43 23.03
C VAL A 11 -43.66 10.21 21.64
N ALA A 12 -43.67 11.24 20.81
CA ALA A 12 -42.99 11.24 19.54
C ALA A 12 -41.47 11.29 19.80
N GLY A 13 -40.83 10.14 19.84
CA GLY A 13 -39.39 10.01 19.88
C GLY A 13 -38.79 10.47 18.55
N SER A 14 -38.30 11.69 18.51
CA SER A 14 -37.50 12.20 17.37
C SER A 14 -36.18 11.44 17.30
N ILE A 15 -36.10 10.48 16.39
CA ILE A 15 -34.85 9.81 16.04
C ILE A 15 -33.99 10.85 15.33
N ILE A 16 -33.05 11.45 16.04
CA ILE A 16 -32.01 12.32 15.45
C ILE A 16 -31.03 11.39 14.71
N CYS A 17 -31.27 11.17 13.42
CA CYS A 17 -30.28 10.57 12.52
C CYS A 17 -29.15 11.56 12.33
N THR A 18 -28.07 11.43 13.10
CA THR A 18 -26.81 12.11 12.81
C THR A 18 -26.22 11.47 11.55
N PRO A 19 -25.99 12.25 10.46
CA PRO A 19 -25.29 11.71 9.31
C PRO A 19 -23.87 11.34 9.78
N ALA A 20 -23.54 10.06 9.76
CA ALA A 20 -22.18 9.60 9.93
C ALA A 20 -21.40 10.05 8.69
N SER A 21 -20.68 11.18 8.80
CA SER A 21 -19.74 11.61 7.78
C SER A 21 -18.60 10.59 7.76
N ALA A 22 -18.67 9.64 6.83
CA ALA A 22 -17.57 8.76 6.53
C ALA A 22 -16.42 9.63 6.01
N GLN A 23 -15.49 10.00 6.88
CA GLN A 23 -14.27 10.67 6.46
C GLN A 23 -13.44 9.67 5.67
N VAL A 24 -13.46 9.79 4.35
CA VAL A 24 -12.53 9.07 3.48
C VAL A 24 -11.14 9.64 3.76
N ARG A 25 -10.37 8.95 4.59
CA ARG A 25 -8.95 9.29 4.77
C ARG A 25 -8.21 8.82 3.51
N VAL A 26 -7.92 9.76 2.62
CA VAL A 26 -7.00 9.51 1.52
C VAL A 26 -5.61 9.40 2.13
N ASN A 27 -5.11 8.18 2.26
CA ASN A 27 -3.76 7.94 2.73
C ASN A 27 -2.82 8.04 1.52
N ILE A 28 -1.95 9.04 1.51
CA ILE A 28 -0.99 9.28 0.42
C ILE A 28 0.41 9.05 1.00
N ASN A 29 1.21 8.17 0.37
CA ASN A 29 2.58 7.91 0.80
C ASN A 29 3.62 7.97 -0.33
N ILE A 30 3.36 8.74 -1.39
CA ILE A 30 4.25 8.86 -2.56
C ILE A 30 5.70 9.13 -2.13
N GLY A 31 5.93 10.08 -1.23
CA GLY A 31 7.28 10.44 -0.77
C GLY A 31 8.05 9.33 -0.03
N SER A 32 7.35 8.30 0.46
CA SER A 32 7.95 7.13 1.11
C SER A 32 8.24 5.99 0.13
N GLN A 33 7.66 6.04 -1.07
CA GLN A 33 7.87 5.01 -2.08
C GLN A 33 9.32 5.06 -2.62
N PRO A 34 9.92 3.92 -2.96
CA PRO A 34 11.24 3.89 -3.56
C PRO A 34 11.18 4.31 -5.03
N VAL A 35 12.26 4.91 -5.55
CA VAL A 35 12.35 5.36 -6.96
C VAL A 35 12.18 4.25 -7.99
N TRP A 36 12.43 3.01 -7.61
CA TRP A 36 12.23 1.83 -8.44
C TRP A 36 10.79 1.29 -8.40
N GLY A 37 9.90 1.89 -7.57
CA GLY A 37 8.48 1.57 -7.54
C GLY A 37 7.77 1.96 -8.84
N PRO A 38 6.69 1.29 -9.23
CA PRO A 38 5.89 1.65 -10.39
C PRO A 38 5.14 2.95 -10.17
N VAL A 39 4.90 3.71 -11.24
CA VAL A 39 4.04 4.91 -11.22
C VAL A 39 2.56 4.54 -11.18
N GLY A 40 1.70 5.51 -10.86
CA GLY A 40 0.23 5.36 -10.90
C GLY A 40 -0.39 5.06 -9.53
N TYR A 41 0.39 5.06 -8.46
CA TYR A 41 -0.10 4.75 -7.11
C TYR A 41 0.18 5.88 -6.14
N ASP A 42 -0.87 6.45 -5.55
CA ASP A 42 -0.73 7.48 -4.52
C ASP A 42 -0.43 6.88 -3.14
N HIS A 43 -0.82 5.62 -2.93
CA HIS A 43 -0.53 4.86 -1.72
C HIS A 43 -0.09 3.44 -2.04
N VAL A 44 0.96 2.97 -1.34
CA VAL A 44 1.45 1.60 -1.41
C VAL A 44 1.87 1.13 -0.03
N ASP A 45 1.30 0.01 0.43
CA ASP A 45 1.77 -0.68 1.62
C ASP A 45 2.94 -1.62 1.28
N TYR A 46 2.75 -2.46 0.29
CA TYR A 46 3.74 -3.45 -0.13
C TYR A 46 3.91 -3.47 -1.65
N TYR A 47 5.14 -3.70 -2.07
CA TYR A 47 5.44 -4.24 -3.39
C TYR A 47 5.76 -5.72 -3.26
N TYR A 48 5.08 -6.58 -4.01
CA TYR A 48 5.49 -7.97 -4.20
C TYR A 48 6.34 -8.08 -5.46
N LEU A 49 7.48 -8.76 -5.36
CA LEU A 49 8.48 -8.96 -6.41
C LEU A 49 8.41 -10.42 -6.87
N PRO A 50 7.67 -10.75 -7.94
CA PRO A 50 7.40 -12.14 -8.35
C PRO A 50 8.66 -12.94 -8.70
N ASP A 51 9.68 -12.30 -9.28
CA ASP A 51 10.93 -12.95 -9.69
C ASP A 51 11.70 -13.57 -8.52
N ILE A 52 11.63 -12.92 -7.37
CA ILE A 52 12.40 -13.26 -6.18
C ILE A 52 11.52 -13.61 -4.97
N GLU A 53 10.20 -13.66 -5.17
CA GLU A 53 9.19 -14.03 -4.16
C GLU A 53 9.36 -13.27 -2.84
N THR A 54 9.67 -11.97 -2.93
CA THR A 54 9.99 -11.10 -1.82
C THR A 54 9.03 -9.91 -1.80
N TYR A 55 8.65 -9.46 -0.61
CA TYR A 55 7.90 -8.23 -0.43
C TYR A 55 8.84 -7.09 -0.06
N TYR A 56 8.43 -5.87 -0.39
CA TYR A 56 9.01 -4.66 0.15
C TYR A 56 7.92 -3.87 0.86
N TYR A 57 8.07 -3.68 2.16
CA TYR A 57 7.14 -2.92 2.99
C TYR A 57 7.54 -1.44 2.98
N VAL A 58 6.73 -0.62 2.34
CA VAL A 58 7.04 0.79 2.07
C VAL A 58 7.16 1.63 3.36
N PRO A 59 6.26 1.50 4.37
CA PRO A 59 6.33 2.33 5.56
C PRO A 59 7.65 2.23 6.34
N THR A 60 8.22 1.03 6.44
CA THR A 60 9.50 0.82 7.17
C THR A 60 10.70 0.65 6.24
N ARG A 61 10.47 0.65 4.91
CA ARG A 61 11.52 0.45 3.89
C ARG A 61 12.27 -0.86 4.06
N GLN A 62 11.55 -1.93 4.36
CA GLN A 62 12.13 -3.25 4.61
C GLN A 62 11.66 -4.27 3.58
N PHE A 63 12.59 -5.12 3.18
CA PHE A 63 12.24 -6.36 2.47
C PHE A 63 11.72 -7.39 3.48
N VAL A 64 10.65 -8.10 3.07
CA VAL A 64 10.03 -9.15 3.88
C VAL A 64 10.00 -10.42 3.05
N TYR A 65 10.69 -11.46 3.49
CA TYR A 65 10.82 -12.71 2.77
C TYR A 65 10.83 -13.92 3.69
N PHE A 66 10.39 -15.05 3.15
CA PHE A 66 10.36 -16.31 3.88
C PHE A 66 11.69 -17.04 3.77
N ASN A 67 12.29 -17.42 4.89
CA ASN A 67 13.54 -18.12 4.94
C ASN A 67 13.59 -19.08 6.15
N ASN A 68 13.94 -20.35 5.92
CA ASN A 68 14.06 -21.38 6.96
C ASN A 68 12.86 -21.40 7.93
N GLY A 69 11.63 -21.43 7.38
CA GLY A 69 10.40 -21.56 8.15
C GLY A 69 9.92 -20.27 8.84
N ARG A 70 10.56 -19.12 8.63
CA ARG A 70 10.20 -17.86 9.28
C ARG A 70 10.26 -16.68 8.32
N TRP A 71 9.51 -15.63 8.65
CA TRP A 71 9.55 -14.33 7.97
C TRP A 71 10.72 -13.49 8.48
N ILE A 72 11.52 -13.00 7.55
CA ILE A 72 12.66 -12.11 7.82
C ILE A 72 12.33 -10.71 7.33
N TYR A 73 12.61 -9.72 8.17
CA TYR A 73 12.54 -8.30 7.84
C TYR A 73 13.96 -7.75 7.75
N SER A 74 14.31 -7.15 6.62
CA SER A 74 15.67 -6.70 6.36
C SER A 74 15.70 -5.41 5.54
N SER A 75 16.66 -4.55 5.78
CA SER A 75 16.91 -3.37 4.93
C SER A 75 17.55 -3.70 3.57
N SER A 76 17.99 -4.96 3.39
CA SER A 76 18.62 -5.44 2.16
C SER A 76 17.93 -6.69 1.62
N LEU A 77 18.10 -6.94 0.33
CA LEU A 77 17.64 -8.17 -0.31
C LEU A 77 18.31 -9.41 0.31
N PRO A 78 17.65 -10.60 0.24
CA PRO A 78 18.30 -11.85 0.57
C PRO A 78 19.62 -12.01 -0.19
N TYR A 79 20.63 -12.58 0.45
CA TYR A 79 21.99 -12.72 -0.13
C TYR A 79 21.98 -13.33 -1.54
N ARG A 80 21.15 -14.36 -1.78
CA ARG A 80 21.00 -15.02 -3.10
C ARG A 80 20.48 -14.08 -4.20
N TYR A 81 19.83 -12.97 -3.82
CA TYR A 81 19.26 -11.97 -4.73
C TYR A 81 19.92 -10.60 -4.61
N ARG A 82 21.11 -10.50 -3.99
CA ARG A 82 21.81 -9.22 -3.78
C ARG A 82 22.07 -8.43 -5.08
N ASN A 83 22.17 -9.12 -6.20
CA ASN A 83 22.41 -8.52 -7.52
C ASN A 83 21.11 -8.34 -8.34
N TYR A 84 19.93 -8.55 -7.74
CA TYR A 84 18.67 -8.39 -8.45
C TYR A 84 18.42 -6.92 -8.77
N ASP A 85 18.10 -6.62 -10.03
CA ASP A 85 17.83 -5.25 -10.49
C ASP A 85 16.39 -4.84 -10.18
N LEU A 86 16.21 -4.11 -9.08
CA LEU A 86 14.93 -3.57 -8.66
C LEU A 86 14.31 -2.60 -9.67
N ASN A 87 15.10 -1.94 -10.52
CA ASN A 87 14.55 -1.03 -11.53
C ASN A 87 13.87 -1.79 -12.66
N ARG A 88 14.32 -2.98 -12.98
CA ARG A 88 13.77 -3.80 -14.08
C ARG A 88 12.72 -4.78 -13.63
N GLY A 89 12.89 -5.40 -12.46
CA GLY A 89 11.95 -6.40 -11.97
C GLY A 89 10.50 -5.89 -11.92
N TYR A 90 9.53 -6.76 -12.19
CA TYR A 90 8.13 -6.41 -12.08
C TYR A 90 7.68 -6.32 -10.60
N LYS A 91 6.85 -5.35 -10.28
CA LYS A 91 6.30 -5.14 -8.93
C LYS A 91 4.79 -5.17 -8.97
N VAL A 92 4.19 -5.96 -8.09
CA VAL A 92 2.74 -5.94 -7.85
C VAL A 92 2.48 -5.14 -6.58
N VAL A 93 1.61 -4.14 -6.68
CA VAL A 93 1.17 -3.36 -5.52
C VAL A 93 0.16 -4.17 -4.72
N VAL A 94 0.39 -4.30 -3.43
CA VAL A 94 -0.50 -5.02 -2.51
C VAL A 94 -0.79 -4.15 -1.30
N ASN A 95 -1.99 -3.57 -1.26
CA ASN A 95 -2.46 -2.69 -0.19
C ASN A 95 -3.36 -3.47 0.78
N GLN A 96 -2.73 -4.31 1.59
CA GLN A 96 -3.42 -5.07 2.64
C GLN A 96 -2.49 -5.28 3.83
N PRO A 97 -3.05 -5.31 5.05
CA PRO A 97 -2.26 -5.55 6.26
C PRO A 97 -1.54 -6.91 6.16
N ARG A 98 -0.25 -6.93 6.52
CA ARG A 98 0.56 -8.15 6.55
C ARG A 98 0.45 -8.98 5.26
N ALA A 99 0.56 -8.33 4.09
CA ALA A 99 0.41 -8.95 2.78
C ALA A 99 1.18 -10.28 2.62
N TYR A 100 2.34 -10.42 3.28
CA TYR A 100 3.17 -11.61 3.28
C TYR A 100 2.49 -12.86 3.88
N GLN A 101 1.44 -12.71 4.70
CA GLN A 101 0.67 -13.85 5.21
C GLN A 101 -0.09 -14.59 4.09
N ASN A 102 -0.38 -13.89 2.99
CA ASN A 102 -1.01 -14.47 1.79
C ASN A 102 0.01 -14.93 0.74
N TYR A 103 1.24 -15.23 1.17
CA TYR A 103 2.36 -15.57 0.29
C TYR A 103 2.04 -16.68 -0.72
N SER A 104 1.43 -17.78 -0.30
CA SER A 104 1.10 -18.91 -1.18
C SER A 104 0.14 -18.48 -2.29
N LEU A 105 -0.84 -17.64 -1.98
CA LEU A 105 -1.78 -17.08 -2.95
C LEU A 105 -1.05 -16.17 -3.93
N HIS A 106 -0.28 -15.19 -3.43
CA HIS A 106 0.44 -14.23 -4.26
C HIS A 106 1.48 -14.89 -5.15
N ARG A 107 2.17 -15.92 -4.64
CA ARG A 107 3.14 -16.71 -5.40
C ARG A 107 2.50 -17.38 -6.62
N THR A 108 1.28 -17.89 -6.48
CA THR A 108 0.53 -18.53 -7.56
C THR A 108 -0.06 -17.49 -8.50
N GLU A 109 -0.79 -16.53 -7.97
CA GLU A 109 -1.55 -15.53 -8.74
C GLU A 109 -0.62 -14.65 -9.59
N TYR A 110 0.52 -14.21 -9.00
CA TYR A 110 1.44 -13.30 -9.66
C TYR A 110 2.61 -14.00 -10.36
N SER A 111 2.61 -15.34 -10.44
CA SER A 111 3.62 -16.13 -11.16
C SER A 111 3.76 -15.72 -12.63
N ARG A 112 2.67 -15.30 -13.27
CA ARG A 112 2.62 -14.81 -14.65
C ARG A 112 3.49 -13.57 -14.91
N TYR A 113 3.84 -12.83 -13.86
CA TYR A 113 4.69 -11.64 -13.94
C TYR A 113 6.18 -11.93 -13.71
N ARG A 114 6.57 -13.18 -13.50
CA ARG A 114 7.98 -13.58 -13.47
C ARG A 114 8.61 -13.36 -14.83
N ASN A 115 9.85 -12.89 -14.83
CA ASN A 115 10.59 -12.52 -16.03
C ASN A 115 9.90 -11.45 -16.89
N TYR A 116 8.99 -10.68 -16.31
CA TYR A 116 8.24 -9.61 -16.99
C TYR A 116 8.95 -8.26 -16.85
N GLY A 117 10.27 -8.29 -16.63
CA GLY A 117 11.07 -7.12 -16.33
C GLY A 117 11.11 -6.08 -17.43
N GLY A 118 11.29 -4.81 -17.03
CA GLY A 118 11.42 -3.66 -17.93
C GLY A 118 10.13 -3.17 -18.58
N ARG A 119 8.98 -3.73 -18.21
CA ARG A 119 7.67 -3.37 -18.80
C ARG A 119 6.85 -2.38 -17.96
N GLN A 120 7.32 -2.04 -16.77
CA GLN A 120 6.69 -1.04 -15.93
C GLN A 120 7.46 0.27 -16.01
N MET A 121 6.72 1.39 -16.16
CA MET A 121 7.30 2.70 -15.91
C MET A 121 7.50 2.85 -14.40
N ILE A 122 8.71 3.22 -14.00
CA ILE A 122 9.09 3.41 -12.61
C ILE A 122 9.16 4.90 -12.24
N ILE A 123 9.03 5.18 -10.94
CA ILE A 123 9.05 6.54 -10.40
C ILE A 123 10.31 7.31 -10.85
N ARG A 124 11.48 6.67 -10.85
CA ARG A 124 12.75 7.28 -11.25
C ARG A 124 12.71 7.94 -12.62
N ASN A 125 11.96 7.36 -13.56
CA ASN A 125 11.90 7.79 -14.96
C ASN A 125 10.64 8.63 -15.25
N SER A 126 9.84 8.93 -14.26
CA SER A 126 8.61 9.70 -14.41
C SER A 126 8.89 11.19 -14.58
N ASN A 127 8.15 11.85 -15.44
CA ASN A 127 8.12 13.32 -15.54
C ASN A 127 6.93 13.94 -14.76
N ASP A 128 6.16 13.12 -14.05
CA ASP A 128 5.06 13.61 -13.22
C ASP A 128 5.61 14.29 -11.94
N PRO A 129 5.31 15.59 -11.73
CA PRO A 129 5.81 16.34 -10.58
C PRO A 129 5.44 15.75 -9.21
N ARG A 130 4.39 14.92 -9.13
CA ARG A 130 4.00 14.22 -7.89
C ARG A 130 5.14 13.36 -7.35
N TYR A 131 5.99 12.81 -8.22
CA TYR A 131 7.10 11.94 -7.83
C TYR A 131 8.41 12.67 -7.52
N TYR A 132 8.48 13.99 -7.75
CA TYR A 132 9.70 14.76 -7.46
C TYR A 132 9.99 14.88 -5.96
N VAL A 133 9.04 14.51 -5.11
CA VAL A 133 9.22 14.42 -3.64
C VAL A 133 9.88 13.11 -3.21
N VAL A 134 10.05 12.15 -4.12
CA VAL A 134 10.64 10.84 -3.82
C VAL A 134 12.15 10.95 -3.79
N LYS A 135 12.76 10.62 -2.64
CA LYS A 135 14.22 10.67 -2.48
C LYS A 135 14.91 9.76 -3.49
N GLY A 136 15.86 10.32 -4.24
CA GLY A 136 16.59 9.63 -5.31
C GLY A 136 15.99 9.81 -6.70
N HIS A 137 14.88 10.53 -6.84
CA HIS A 137 14.39 10.97 -8.14
C HIS A 137 15.35 12.00 -8.75
N PRO A 138 15.63 11.97 -10.08
CA PRO A 138 16.54 12.94 -10.71
C PRO A 138 16.15 14.41 -10.51
N LYS A 139 14.85 14.68 -10.40
CA LYS A 139 14.30 16.01 -10.14
C LYS A 139 13.82 16.16 -8.67
N TYR A 140 14.49 15.49 -7.73
CA TYR A 140 14.08 15.54 -6.32
C TYR A 140 14.17 16.95 -5.75
N TYR A 141 13.11 17.38 -5.08
CA TYR A 141 13.10 18.58 -4.25
C TYR A 141 12.52 18.27 -2.86
N ASN A 142 13.12 18.87 -1.85
CA ASN A 142 12.66 18.71 -0.47
C ASN A 142 11.62 19.78 -0.15
N ARG A 143 10.36 19.39 0.04
CA ARG A 143 9.25 20.30 0.41
C ARG A 143 9.37 20.92 1.80
N GLY A 144 10.35 20.57 2.58
CA GLY A 144 10.47 20.90 4.00
C GLY A 144 11.50 21.96 4.36
N ARG A 145 11.85 22.88 3.45
CA ARG A 145 12.76 23.99 3.72
C ARG A 145 12.18 25.33 3.23
N ASP A 146 11.03 25.67 3.79
CA ASP A 146 10.55 27.05 3.78
C ASP A 146 10.12 27.40 5.21
#